data_c2b890567d45a0e6f689e822dbc043e7
#
_entry.id   c2b890567d45a0e6f689e822dbc043e7
#
_cell.length_a   1.000
_cell.length_b   1.000
_cell.length_c   1.000
_cell.angle_alpha   90.00
_cell.angle_beta   90.00
_cell.angle_gamma   90.00
#
_symmetry.space_group_name_H-M   'P 1'
#
loop_
_entity.id
_entity.type
_entity.pdbx_description
1 polymer ?
#
loop_
_entity_poly.entity_id
_entity_poly.type
_entity_poly.pdbx_seq_one_letter_code
_entity_poly.pdbx_strand_id
1 'polypeptide(L)'
;KDKNSVYYIGKKIDGVVPQNVKVLKDYIFTDGKNVYLYGEKKEDIDLQTLKFFDDDSSYFFDKNNIYFQGDKLENADFKSFKIMESNFSKDKNNVYAGNEKIDGADAKTFEVIDAYAGFARDKNYLYHSNERIKNSDPYTFERVNEHLVRDKNQFYSNDGTVLNVDGKSFQIVKDYEKDYFMYAKDKNKAYYINFVAGKDEMVKELKGLNPKNFKVLNRYYTKDDKKVYFSKEYVDIQELQNVDVKSFEALHFENIENKDDFGKDKNKVYLFGLELKDIKPEKFQVMKESITEKIIYVRDENNLFVIFYDYFSGFNFVESKKIKNVDFKTLKWKSARELEDKNGKYIVNGSVIDEEKIEIKFIKK
;
A
#
# COMPACT_ATOMS: atom_id res chain seq x y z
N LYS A 1 33.40 4.65 19.08
CA LYS A 1 34.81 5.10 19.03
C LYS A 1 35.74 3.97 19.40
N ASP A 2 36.96 4.00 18.88
CA ASP A 2 38.09 3.20 19.32
C ASP A 2 39.16 4.10 20.02
N LYS A 3 40.37 3.56 20.24
CA LYS A 3 41.46 4.29 20.86
C LYS A 3 41.93 5.51 20.06
N ASN A 4 41.81 5.46 18.72
CA ASN A 4 42.43 6.41 17.80
C ASN A 4 41.42 7.24 17.00
N SER A 5 40.15 6.82 16.93
CA SER A 5 39.16 7.41 16.02
C SER A 5 37.76 7.36 16.56
N VAL A 6 36.93 8.26 16.08
CA VAL A 6 35.48 8.31 16.34
C VAL A 6 34.75 7.97 15.04
N TYR A 7 33.67 7.20 15.16
CA TYR A 7 32.86 6.75 14.03
C TYR A 7 31.38 6.98 14.30
N TYR A 8 30.67 7.30 13.24
CA TYR A 8 29.21 7.30 13.20
C TYR A 8 28.74 6.37 12.07
N ILE A 9 27.96 5.35 12.38
CA ILE A 9 27.46 4.32 11.43
C ILE A 9 28.60 3.82 10.50
N GLY A 10 29.76 3.41 11.12
CA GLY A 10 30.92 2.89 10.40
C GLY A 10 31.78 3.94 9.66
N LYS A 11 31.33 5.17 9.51
CA LYS A 11 32.09 6.26 8.87
C LYS A 11 32.93 7.00 9.89
N LYS A 12 34.22 7.13 9.63
CA LYS A 12 35.15 7.88 10.50
C LYS A 12 34.82 9.37 10.49
N ILE A 13 34.87 10.00 11.65
CA ILE A 13 34.74 11.45 11.81
C ILE A 13 36.14 12.04 11.99
N ASP A 14 36.58 12.81 11.03
CA ASP A 14 37.89 13.38 11.05
C ASP A 14 38.02 14.57 12.01
N GLY A 15 39.22 14.74 12.59
CA GLY A 15 39.54 15.85 13.47
C GLY A 15 39.00 15.71 14.92
N VAL A 16 38.30 14.63 15.24
CA VAL A 16 37.72 14.39 16.58
C VAL A 16 38.68 13.49 17.40
N VAL A 17 39.09 13.98 18.56
CA VAL A 17 39.90 13.22 19.51
C VAL A 17 39.02 12.35 20.38
N PRO A 18 39.17 11.00 20.34
CA PRO A 18 38.24 10.08 21.03
C PRO A 18 38.10 10.32 22.54
N GLN A 19 39.16 10.78 23.20
CA GLN A 19 39.20 11.05 24.65
C GLN A 19 38.30 12.23 25.05
N ASN A 20 38.05 13.18 24.14
CA ASN A 20 37.29 14.40 24.40
C ASN A 20 35.80 14.21 24.09
N VAL A 21 35.42 13.07 23.49
CA VAL A 21 34.04 12.83 23.07
C VAL A 21 33.13 12.56 24.27
N LYS A 22 32.13 13.41 24.41
CA LYS A 22 31.03 13.27 25.37
C LYS A 22 29.69 13.26 24.63
N VAL A 23 28.89 12.21 24.79
CA VAL A 23 27.51 12.17 24.31
C VAL A 23 26.68 13.12 25.18
N LEU A 24 25.95 14.00 24.53
CA LEU A 24 25.06 14.99 25.17
C LEU A 24 23.63 14.47 25.26
N LYS A 25 23.10 13.97 24.17
CA LYS A 25 21.79 13.32 24.09
C LYS A 25 21.69 12.53 22.76
N ASP A 26 21.19 11.30 22.80
CA ASP A 26 20.97 10.43 21.63
C ASP A 26 22.11 10.47 20.59
N TYR A 27 21.86 11.05 19.44
CA TYR A 27 22.81 11.20 18.30
C TYR A 27 23.64 12.49 18.36
N ILE A 28 23.56 13.25 19.47
CA ILE A 28 24.27 14.52 19.67
C ILE A 28 25.45 14.32 20.61
N PHE A 29 26.63 14.68 20.15
CA PHE A 29 27.85 14.62 20.96
C PHE A 29 28.74 15.85 20.76
N THR A 30 29.70 16.02 21.66
CA THR A 30 30.72 17.07 21.58
C THR A 30 32.12 16.49 21.67
N ASP A 31 33.12 17.18 21.10
CA ASP A 31 34.54 16.96 21.34
C ASP A 31 35.15 17.93 22.38
N GLY A 32 34.27 18.66 23.08
CA GLY A 32 34.63 19.70 24.02
C GLY A 32 34.80 21.10 23.44
N LYS A 33 34.72 21.22 22.10
CA LYS A 33 34.77 22.50 21.35
C LYS A 33 33.60 22.65 20.41
N ASN A 34 33.25 21.58 19.71
CA ASN A 34 32.23 21.57 18.67
C ASN A 34 31.06 20.64 19.06
N VAL A 35 29.91 20.87 18.46
CA VAL A 35 28.76 19.99 18.54
C VAL A 35 28.65 19.18 17.24
N TYR A 36 28.34 17.90 17.37
CA TYR A 36 28.15 16.96 16.25
C TYR A 36 26.77 16.33 16.33
N LEU A 37 26.07 16.31 15.23
CA LEU A 37 24.79 15.59 15.05
C LEU A 37 24.93 14.58 13.91
N TYR A 38 24.50 13.35 14.14
CA TYR A 38 24.61 12.27 13.16
C TYR A 38 26.03 12.12 12.57
N GLY A 39 27.05 12.48 13.35
CA GLY A 39 28.46 12.45 12.91
C GLY A 39 28.92 13.68 12.11
N GLU A 40 28.06 14.65 11.88
CA GLU A 40 28.39 15.90 11.19
C GLU A 40 28.62 17.04 12.19
N LYS A 41 29.67 17.83 11.95
CA LYS A 41 29.95 19.02 12.75
C LYS A 41 28.93 20.10 12.43
N LYS A 42 28.36 20.69 13.49
CA LYS A 42 27.46 21.86 13.42
C LYS A 42 28.21 23.09 13.96
N GLU A 43 28.43 24.06 13.08
CA GLU A 43 29.25 25.23 13.39
C GLU A 43 28.48 26.39 14.03
N ASP A 44 27.16 26.40 13.88
CA ASP A 44 26.24 27.44 14.30
C ASP A 44 25.64 27.20 15.72
N ILE A 45 25.96 26.07 16.36
CA ILE A 45 25.47 25.71 17.68
C ILE A 45 26.45 26.13 18.78
N ASP A 46 26.03 26.99 19.67
CA ASP A 46 26.82 27.39 20.84
C ASP A 46 26.81 26.31 21.92
N LEU A 47 27.88 25.52 21.99
CA LEU A 47 28.03 24.42 22.97
C LEU A 47 27.88 24.88 24.40
N GLN A 48 28.32 26.09 24.76
CA GLN A 48 28.33 26.56 26.16
C GLN A 48 26.93 26.84 26.71
N THR A 49 26.01 27.15 25.82
CA THR A 49 24.62 27.50 26.19
C THR A 49 23.62 26.49 25.68
N LEU A 50 24.07 25.40 25.00
CA LEU A 50 23.24 24.34 24.51
C LEU A 50 22.41 23.66 25.60
N LYS A 51 21.11 23.59 25.40
CA LYS A 51 20.15 22.93 26.29
C LYS A 51 19.12 22.16 25.46
N PHE A 52 18.55 21.14 26.07
CA PHE A 52 17.51 20.31 25.47
C PHE A 52 16.15 20.61 26.11
N PHE A 53 15.07 20.46 25.32
CA PHE A 53 13.74 20.39 25.92
C PHE A 53 13.56 19.01 26.57
N ASP A 54 12.86 18.95 27.68
CA ASP A 54 12.78 17.74 28.49
C ASP A 54 11.99 16.62 27.80
N ASP A 55 10.97 16.99 27.06
CA ASP A 55 9.98 16.04 26.48
C ASP A 55 10.30 15.54 25.08
N ASP A 56 11.27 16.15 24.38
CA ASP A 56 11.59 15.78 22.99
C ASP A 56 13.08 15.97 22.66
N SER A 57 13.75 14.89 22.22
CA SER A 57 15.15 14.93 21.83
C SER A 57 15.39 15.58 20.46
N SER A 58 14.33 15.74 19.66
CA SER A 58 14.43 16.36 18.35
C SER A 58 14.62 17.88 18.44
N TYR A 59 14.12 18.49 19.52
CA TYR A 59 14.23 19.93 19.75
C TYR A 59 15.28 20.26 20.81
N PHE A 60 16.10 21.25 20.53
CA PHE A 60 17.06 21.82 21.47
C PHE A 60 17.32 23.30 21.12
N PHE A 61 18.02 24.00 22.01
CA PHE A 61 18.28 25.42 21.84
C PHE A 61 19.61 25.83 22.44
N ASP A 62 20.14 26.93 21.95
CA ASP A 62 21.21 27.69 22.60
C ASP A 62 20.73 29.11 22.93
N LYS A 63 21.65 29.98 23.34
CA LYS A 63 21.30 31.39 23.64
C LYS A 63 20.76 32.18 22.45
N ASN A 64 20.99 31.73 21.20
CA ASN A 64 20.67 32.47 20.00
C ASN A 64 19.48 31.88 19.23
N ASN A 65 19.33 30.53 19.21
CA ASN A 65 18.45 29.85 18.29
C ASN A 65 17.75 28.64 18.93
N ILE A 66 16.65 28.24 18.33
CA ILE A 66 16.00 26.94 18.53
C ILE A 66 16.27 26.09 17.29
N TYR A 67 16.50 24.80 17.49
CA TYR A 67 16.84 23.84 16.45
C TYR A 67 15.87 22.65 16.50
N PHE A 68 15.55 22.14 15.33
CA PHE A 68 14.89 20.84 15.15
C PHE A 68 15.85 19.91 14.41
N GLN A 69 16.26 18.80 15.03
CA GLN A 69 17.22 17.82 14.49
C GLN A 69 18.54 18.44 13.96
N GLY A 70 18.92 19.59 14.48
CA GLY A 70 20.14 20.31 14.14
C GLY A 70 19.98 21.41 13.10
N ASP A 71 18.80 21.57 12.56
CA ASP A 71 18.49 22.68 11.67
C ASP A 71 17.79 23.79 12.44
N LYS A 72 18.18 25.02 12.15
CA LYS A 72 17.69 26.19 12.86
C LYS A 72 16.24 26.50 12.47
N LEU A 73 15.41 26.77 13.47
CA LEU A 73 14.07 27.31 13.27
C LEU A 73 14.16 28.83 13.04
N GLU A 74 13.85 29.27 11.84
CA GLU A 74 13.93 30.67 11.47
C GLU A 74 12.93 31.54 12.24
N ASN A 75 13.46 32.60 12.91
CA ASN A 75 12.68 33.59 13.66
C ASN A 75 11.83 33.02 14.82
N ALA A 76 12.21 31.90 15.40
CA ALA A 76 11.49 31.33 16.55
C ALA A 76 11.67 32.18 17.81
N ASP A 77 10.55 32.52 18.46
CA ASP A 77 10.54 33.24 19.74
C ASP A 77 10.64 32.25 20.90
N PHE A 78 11.82 32.18 21.50
CA PHE A 78 12.12 31.26 22.59
C PHE A 78 11.15 31.35 23.79
N LYS A 79 10.69 32.55 24.12
CA LYS A 79 9.87 32.76 25.32
C LYS A 79 8.47 32.19 25.19
N SER A 80 7.98 32.07 23.99
CA SER A 80 6.63 31.57 23.71
C SER A 80 6.62 30.23 22.92
N PHE A 81 7.79 29.66 22.69
CA PHE A 81 7.93 28.41 21.94
C PHE A 81 7.29 27.22 22.66
N LYS A 82 6.54 26.42 21.90
CA LYS A 82 5.87 25.20 22.34
C LYS A 82 6.05 24.10 21.32
N ILE A 83 6.48 22.95 21.77
CA ILE A 83 6.48 21.71 20.99
C ILE A 83 5.04 21.16 20.99
N MET A 84 4.62 20.63 19.87
CA MET A 84 3.32 20.00 19.65
C MET A 84 3.53 18.56 19.13
N GLU A 85 2.45 17.81 18.91
CA GLU A 85 2.51 16.47 18.36
C GLU A 85 2.87 16.49 16.85
N SER A 86 3.27 15.36 16.29
CA SER A 86 3.55 15.17 14.85
C SER A 86 4.61 16.12 14.27
N ASN A 87 5.67 16.40 15.06
CA ASN A 87 6.74 17.33 14.69
C ASN A 87 6.29 18.78 14.45
N PHE A 88 5.08 19.14 14.86
CA PHE A 88 4.68 20.54 14.86
C PHE A 88 5.24 21.26 16.09
N SER A 89 5.55 22.52 15.89
CA SER A 89 5.86 23.44 16.97
C SER A 89 5.36 24.84 16.64
N LYS A 90 5.21 25.69 17.66
CA LYS A 90 4.80 27.09 17.43
C LYS A 90 5.36 28.01 18.49
N ASP A 91 5.44 29.27 18.13
CA ASP A 91 5.57 30.38 19.06
C ASP A 91 4.34 31.31 18.98
N LYS A 92 4.42 32.49 19.57
CA LYS A 92 3.31 33.46 19.52
C LYS A 92 2.99 33.98 18.12
N ASN A 93 3.95 33.89 17.18
CA ASN A 93 3.85 34.49 15.84
C ASN A 93 3.88 33.46 14.71
N ASN A 94 4.57 32.34 14.91
CA ASN A 94 4.89 31.39 13.85
C ASN A 94 4.48 29.97 14.23
N VAL A 95 4.23 29.15 13.19
CA VAL A 95 4.04 27.70 13.28
C VAL A 95 5.09 27.03 12.41
N TYR A 96 5.61 25.89 12.89
CA TYR A 96 6.62 25.11 12.20
C TYR A 96 6.17 23.64 12.09
N ALA A 97 6.55 23.00 10.99
CA ALA A 97 6.50 21.55 10.81
C ALA A 97 7.95 21.06 10.60
N GLY A 98 8.48 20.32 11.57
CA GLY A 98 9.91 20.05 11.61
C GLY A 98 10.72 21.35 11.73
N ASN A 99 11.67 21.56 10.80
CA ASN A 99 12.48 22.77 10.70
C ASN A 99 11.87 23.86 9.81
N GLU A 100 10.76 23.58 9.11
CA GLU A 100 10.15 24.49 8.15
C GLU A 100 9.03 25.31 8.76
N LYS A 101 9.05 26.62 8.51
CA LYS A 101 7.98 27.52 8.90
C LYS A 101 6.78 27.34 7.96
N ILE A 102 5.58 27.22 8.52
CA ILE A 102 4.34 27.18 7.77
C ILE A 102 3.86 28.61 7.49
N ASP A 103 4.06 29.07 6.26
CA ASP A 103 3.72 30.43 5.88
C ASP A 103 2.20 30.71 5.96
N GLY A 104 1.85 31.79 6.66
CA GLY A 104 0.48 32.25 6.81
C GLY A 104 -0.38 31.45 7.80
N ALA A 105 0.17 30.47 8.52
CA ALA A 105 -0.54 29.79 9.59
C ALA A 105 -0.78 30.72 10.79
N ASP A 106 -2.00 30.68 11.33
CA ASP A 106 -2.37 31.47 12.51
C ASP A 106 -1.94 30.75 13.79
N ALA A 107 -0.78 31.12 14.33
CA ALA A 107 -0.20 30.48 15.52
C ALA A 107 -1.14 30.49 16.75
N LYS A 108 -2.05 31.47 16.83
CA LYS A 108 -2.97 31.59 17.96
C LYS A 108 -4.02 30.49 17.97
N THR A 109 -4.52 30.12 16.79
CA THR A 109 -5.59 29.13 16.64
C THR A 109 -5.12 27.80 16.11
N PHE A 110 -3.82 27.66 15.80
CA PHE A 110 -3.26 26.42 15.28
C PHE A 110 -3.30 25.29 16.31
N GLU A 111 -3.82 24.14 15.89
CA GLU A 111 -3.91 22.92 16.69
C GLU A 111 -3.72 21.67 15.81
N VAL A 112 -3.10 20.64 16.36
CA VAL A 112 -3.01 19.32 15.74
C VAL A 112 -4.33 18.60 15.98
N ILE A 113 -4.95 18.08 14.92
CA ILE A 113 -6.26 17.43 14.97
C ILE A 113 -6.20 15.94 14.70
N ASP A 114 -5.13 15.48 14.07
CA ASP A 114 -4.85 14.06 13.84
C ASP A 114 -3.32 13.87 13.88
N ALA A 115 -2.81 13.53 15.04
CA ALA A 115 -1.37 13.33 15.25
C ALA A 115 -0.82 12.10 14.50
N TYR A 116 -1.65 11.07 14.31
CA TYR A 116 -1.24 9.85 13.59
C TYR A 116 -0.92 10.12 12.12
N ALA A 117 -1.76 10.89 11.45
CA ALA A 117 -1.59 11.22 10.04
C ALA A 117 -0.97 12.62 9.80
N GLY A 118 -0.63 13.37 10.85
CA GLY A 118 0.02 14.67 10.72
C GLY A 118 -0.89 15.78 10.21
N PHE A 119 -2.21 15.71 10.47
CA PHE A 119 -3.12 16.80 10.13
C PHE A 119 -3.23 17.81 11.28
N ALA A 120 -3.24 19.06 10.89
CA ALA A 120 -3.45 20.18 11.76
C ALA A 120 -4.42 21.19 11.13
N ARG A 121 -4.90 22.13 11.93
CA ARG A 121 -5.73 23.25 11.44
C ARG A 121 -5.44 24.55 12.18
N ASP A 122 -5.79 25.63 11.55
CA ASP A 122 -6.07 26.90 12.21
C ASP A 122 -7.51 27.34 11.90
N LYS A 123 -7.87 28.56 12.26
CA LYS A 123 -9.22 29.11 11.99
C LYS A 123 -9.58 29.19 10.50
N ASN A 124 -8.60 29.11 9.59
CA ASN A 124 -8.81 29.35 8.17
C ASN A 124 -8.62 28.11 7.30
N TYR A 125 -7.69 27.21 7.68
CA TYR A 125 -7.19 26.15 6.80
C TYR A 125 -6.90 24.84 7.54
N LEU A 126 -6.98 23.75 6.77
CA LEU A 126 -6.34 22.48 7.12
C LEU A 126 -4.90 22.46 6.59
N TYR A 127 -4.05 21.77 7.31
CA TYR A 127 -2.64 21.52 6.99
C TYR A 127 -2.35 20.03 7.08
N HIS A 128 -1.47 19.59 6.21
CA HIS A 128 -0.78 18.30 6.35
C HIS A 128 0.71 18.56 6.27
N SER A 129 1.45 18.17 7.30
CA SER A 129 2.86 18.56 7.43
C SER A 129 3.03 20.09 7.30
N ASN A 130 3.94 20.57 6.46
CA ASN A 130 4.17 22.00 6.21
C ASN A 130 3.23 22.62 5.15
N GLU A 131 2.34 21.85 4.52
CA GLU A 131 1.51 22.31 3.41
C GLU A 131 0.08 22.63 3.82
N ARG A 132 -0.41 23.73 3.30
CA ARG A 132 -1.81 24.11 3.40
C ARG A 132 -2.65 23.34 2.36
N ILE A 133 -3.71 22.68 2.80
CA ILE A 133 -4.64 21.99 1.90
C ILE A 133 -5.63 22.97 1.29
N LYS A 134 -5.57 23.10 -0.02
CA LYS A 134 -6.46 24.01 -0.77
C LYS A 134 -7.92 23.56 -0.71
N ASN A 135 -8.85 24.51 -0.62
CA ASN A 135 -10.31 24.30 -0.60
C ASN A 135 -10.81 23.44 0.56
N SER A 136 -10.00 23.24 1.59
CA SER A 136 -10.39 22.51 2.78
C SER A 136 -11.31 23.32 3.71
N ASP A 137 -12.09 22.62 4.52
CA ASP A 137 -12.85 23.18 5.63
C ASP A 137 -12.30 22.69 6.96
N PRO A 138 -11.63 23.54 7.76
CA PRO A 138 -10.94 23.11 8.97
C PRO A 138 -11.88 22.63 10.08
N TYR A 139 -13.17 22.95 10.02
CA TYR A 139 -14.12 22.66 11.10
C TYR A 139 -14.93 21.38 10.89
N THR A 140 -14.86 20.80 9.71
CA THR A 140 -15.61 19.58 9.37
C THR A 140 -14.70 18.38 9.09
N PHE A 141 -13.43 18.48 9.49
CA PHE A 141 -12.48 17.37 9.37
C PHE A 141 -12.93 16.17 10.22
N GLU A 142 -12.92 14.99 9.61
CA GLU A 142 -13.17 13.73 10.29
C GLU A 142 -12.36 12.58 9.68
N ARG A 143 -11.97 11.63 10.52
CA ARG A 143 -11.37 10.37 10.09
C ARG A 143 -12.46 9.40 9.66
N VAL A 144 -12.33 8.88 8.44
CA VAL A 144 -13.28 7.92 7.87
C VAL A 144 -12.88 6.48 8.20
N ASN A 145 -11.57 6.16 8.01
CA ASN A 145 -10.95 4.88 8.38
C ASN A 145 -9.44 5.06 8.58
N GLU A 146 -8.66 3.97 8.66
CA GLU A 146 -7.21 4.04 8.88
C GLU A 146 -6.44 4.74 7.75
N HIS A 147 -6.99 4.83 6.55
CA HIS A 147 -6.31 5.36 5.36
C HIS A 147 -6.93 6.64 4.80
N LEU A 148 -8.14 6.97 5.24
CA LEU A 148 -8.96 8.01 4.64
C LEU A 148 -9.50 8.99 5.68
N VAL A 149 -9.32 10.25 5.40
CA VAL A 149 -9.92 11.36 6.14
C VAL A 149 -10.70 12.26 5.19
N ARG A 150 -11.58 13.09 5.70
CA ARG A 150 -12.36 14.05 4.89
C ARG A 150 -12.68 15.33 5.64
N ASP A 151 -13.09 16.33 4.87
CA ASP A 151 -13.95 17.41 5.32
C ASP A 151 -15.26 17.42 4.51
N LYS A 152 -16.08 18.45 4.64
CA LYS A 152 -17.33 18.57 3.86
C LYS A 152 -17.12 18.76 2.36
N ASN A 153 -15.91 19.12 1.92
CA ASN A 153 -15.60 19.44 0.53
C ASN A 153 -14.89 18.33 -0.20
N GLN A 154 -13.97 17.60 0.50
CA GLN A 154 -12.98 16.73 -0.14
C GLN A 154 -12.65 15.52 0.74
N PHE A 155 -12.06 14.51 0.10
CA PHE A 155 -11.44 13.36 0.76
C PHE A 155 -9.93 13.39 0.58
N TYR A 156 -9.20 12.88 1.58
CA TYR A 156 -7.74 12.87 1.61
C TYR A 156 -7.25 11.49 2.08
N SER A 157 -6.12 11.06 1.55
CA SER A 157 -5.36 9.96 2.16
C SER A 157 -4.58 10.45 3.39
N ASN A 158 -4.05 9.53 4.17
CA ASN A 158 -3.26 9.86 5.37
C ASN A 158 -1.99 10.68 5.07
N ASP A 159 -1.48 10.67 3.85
CA ASP A 159 -0.34 11.49 3.42
C ASP A 159 -0.76 12.90 2.95
N GLY A 160 -2.01 13.28 3.14
CA GLY A 160 -2.54 14.58 2.76
C GLY A 160 -2.93 14.72 1.29
N THR A 161 -2.76 13.68 0.47
CA THR A 161 -3.13 13.72 -0.95
C THR A 161 -4.65 13.84 -1.11
N VAL A 162 -5.09 14.85 -1.85
CA VAL A 162 -6.51 15.05 -2.18
C VAL A 162 -6.97 14.00 -3.19
N LEU A 163 -8.02 13.24 -2.87
CA LEU A 163 -8.60 12.29 -3.80
C LEU A 163 -9.38 13.01 -4.91
N ASN A 164 -9.12 12.66 -6.17
CA ASN A 164 -9.81 13.22 -7.34
C ASN A 164 -11.19 12.56 -7.54
N VAL A 165 -12.13 12.88 -6.65
CA VAL A 165 -13.52 12.36 -6.63
C VAL A 165 -14.51 13.48 -6.38
N ASP A 166 -15.80 13.27 -6.69
CA ASP A 166 -16.85 14.19 -6.27
C ASP A 166 -17.16 13.99 -4.77
N GLY A 167 -16.51 14.76 -3.92
CA GLY A 167 -16.60 14.61 -2.46
C GLY A 167 -18.02 14.70 -1.90
N LYS A 168 -18.95 15.42 -2.57
CA LYS A 168 -20.33 15.56 -2.11
C LYS A 168 -21.18 14.31 -2.29
N SER A 169 -20.85 13.50 -3.27
CA SER A 169 -21.59 12.28 -3.61
C SER A 169 -20.77 10.99 -3.44
N PHE A 170 -19.54 11.12 -2.95
CA PHE A 170 -18.66 9.98 -2.74
C PHE A 170 -19.20 9.01 -1.69
N GLN A 171 -19.13 7.72 -2.00
CA GLN A 171 -19.58 6.64 -1.14
C GLN A 171 -18.61 5.47 -1.21
N ILE A 172 -18.15 4.98 -0.08
CA ILE A 172 -17.43 3.71 0.01
C ILE A 172 -18.47 2.61 -0.20
N VAL A 173 -18.21 1.73 -1.18
CA VAL A 173 -19.07 0.58 -1.48
C VAL A 173 -18.60 -0.65 -0.73
N LYS A 174 -17.27 -0.88 -0.71
CA LYS A 174 -16.64 -1.95 0.03
C LYS A 174 -15.22 -1.56 0.44
N ASP A 175 -14.95 -1.66 1.72
CA ASP A 175 -13.64 -1.41 2.30
C ASP A 175 -12.93 -2.72 2.59
N TYR A 176 -11.68 -2.84 2.11
CA TYR A 176 -10.74 -3.89 2.40
C TYR A 176 -9.52 -3.30 3.12
N GLU A 177 -9.78 -2.60 4.22
CA GLU A 177 -8.81 -1.80 5.00
C GLU A 177 -7.50 -2.53 5.29
N LYS A 178 -7.58 -3.80 5.73
CA LYS A 178 -6.40 -4.64 6.01
C LYS A 178 -5.52 -4.92 4.79
N ASP A 179 -6.05 -4.74 3.62
CA ASP A 179 -5.41 -4.97 2.33
C ASP A 179 -5.06 -3.67 1.62
N TYR A 180 -5.24 -2.53 2.31
CA TYR A 180 -4.90 -1.19 1.83
C TYR A 180 -5.62 -0.78 0.55
N PHE A 181 -6.85 -1.26 0.31
CA PHE A 181 -7.65 -0.81 -0.83
C PHE A 181 -9.15 -0.80 -0.54
N MET A 182 -9.89 -0.08 -1.37
CA MET A 182 -11.35 -0.04 -1.31
C MET A 182 -11.96 0.13 -2.70
N TYR A 183 -13.24 -0.23 -2.79
CA TYR A 183 -14.11 0.16 -3.89
C TYR A 183 -15.04 1.28 -3.45
N ALA A 184 -15.12 2.30 -4.27
CA ALA A 184 -15.95 3.47 -4.01
C ALA A 184 -16.67 3.93 -5.28
N LYS A 185 -17.59 4.85 -5.11
CA LYS A 185 -18.28 5.53 -6.21
C LYS A 185 -18.65 6.95 -5.83
N ASP A 186 -18.89 7.76 -6.83
CA ASP A 186 -19.65 9.00 -6.71
C ASP A 186 -20.83 8.99 -7.69
N LYS A 187 -21.49 10.11 -7.88
CA LYS A 187 -22.63 10.21 -8.82
C LYS A 187 -22.27 9.94 -10.28
N ASN A 188 -20.98 10.08 -10.64
CA ASN A 188 -20.50 10.02 -12.02
C ASN A 188 -19.72 8.75 -12.34
N LYS A 189 -18.97 8.21 -11.36
CA LYS A 189 -17.93 7.22 -11.56
C LYS A 189 -17.88 6.17 -10.47
N ALA A 190 -17.31 5.02 -10.80
CA ALA A 190 -16.88 3.98 -9.85
C ALA A 190 -15.36 3.91 -9.81
N TYR A 191 -14.80 3.57 -8.65
CA TYR A 191 -13.37 3.64 -8.37
C TYR A 191 -12.85 2.39 -7.68
N TYR A 192 -11.62 2.03 -8.00
CA TYR A 192 -10.72 1.24 -7.19
C TYR A 192 -9.69 2.19 -6.57
N ILE A 193 -9.57 2.20 -5.26
CA ILE A 193 -8.65 3.09 -4.53
C ILE A 193 -7.66 2.22 -3.77
N ASN A 194 -6.37 2.41 -4.03
CA ASN A 194 -5.28 1.65 -3.44
C ASN A 194 -4.36 2.57 -2.64
N PHE A 195 -4.22 2.31 -1.35
CA PHE A 195 -3.43 3.11 -0.41
C PHE A 195 -1.98 2.60 -0.24
N VAL A 196 -1.54 1.64 -1.01
CA VAL A 196 -0.15 1.17 -0.93
C VAL A 196 0.80 2.27 -1.40
N ALA A 197 1.74 2.64 -0.54
CA ALA A 197 2.71 3.70 -0.81
C ALA A 197 3.54 3.44 -2.09
N GLY A 198 3.85 4.51 -2.83
CA GLY A 198 4.73 4.47 -4.01
C GLY A 198 4.03 4.06 -5.32
N LYS A 199 2.70 4.03 -5.37
CA LYS A 199 1.96 3.84 -6.61
C LYS A 199 1.57 5.18 -7.24
N ASP A 200 1.81 5.29 -8.55
CA ASP A 200 1.64 6.53 -9.32
C ASP A 200 0.20 7.05 -9.36
N GLU A 201 -0.79 6.20 -9.15
CA GLU A 201 -2.20 6.58 -9.15
C GLU A 201 -2.98 5.84 -8.06
N MET A 202 -3.24 6.53 -6.95
CA MET A 202 -4.02 5.99 -5.83
C MET A 202 -5.47 5.70 -6.23
N VAL A 203 -6.10 6.61 -6.96
CA VAL A 203 -7.52 6.54 -7.37
C VAL A 203 -7.62 6.16 -8.82
N LYS A 204 -8.02 4.92 -9.10
CA LYS A 204 -8.25 4.43 -10.46
C LYS A 204 -9.74 4.36 -10.79
N GLU A 205 -10.14 5.02 -11.87
CA GLU A 205 -11.50 4.93 -12.39
C GLU A 205 -11.76 3.55 -13.03
N LEU A 206 -12.85 2.91 -12.66
CA LEU A 206 -13.40 1.73 -13.35
C LEU A 206 -14.17 2.21 -14.58
N LYS A 207 -13.42 2.50 -15.67
CA LYS A 207 -13.89 3.26 -16.84
C LYS A 207 -15.14 2.65 -17.47
N GLY A 208 -16.21 3.44 -17.52
CA GLY A 208 -17.47 3.09 -18.18
C GLY A 208 -18.38 2.19 -17.35
N LEU A 209 -18.07 1.86 -16.10
CA LEU A 209 -19.05 1.33 -15.15
C LEU A 209 -20.09 2.38 -14.78
N ASN A 210 -21.34 1.97 -14.72
CA ASN A 210 -22.43 2.81 -14.26
C ASN A 210 -22.47 2.79 -12.72
N PRO A 211 -22.17 3.90 -12.03
CA PRO A 211 -22.12 3.93 -10.56
C PRO A 211 -23.49 3.62 -9.89
N LYS A 212 -24.60 3.80 -10.60
CA LYS A 212 -25.95 3.46 -10.06
C LYS A 212 -26.14 1.96 -9.87
N ASN A 213 -25.57 1.16 -10.79
CA ASN A 213 -25.71 -0.30 -10.81
C ASN A 213 -24.40 -1.02 -10.39
N PHE A 214 -23.40 -0.25 -9.95
CA PHE A 214 -22.11 -0.77 -9.52
C PHE A 214 -22.26 -1.73 -8.34
N LYS A 215 -21.65 -2.92 -8.47
CA LYS A 215 -21.62 -3.97 -7.44
C LYS A 215 -20.21 -4.51 -7.28
N VAL A 216 -19.81 -4.70 -6.04
CA VAL A 216 -18.61 -5.48 -5.67
C VAL A 216 -19.08 -6.92 -5.44
N LEU A 217 -18.51 -7.87 -6.19
CA LEU A 217 -18.90 -9.28 -6.12
C LEU A 217 -18.07 -10.04 -5.08
N ASN A 218 -16.75 -9.81 -5.11
CA ASN A 218 -15.81 -10.28 -4.10
C ASN A 218 -14.63 -9.29 -4.02
N ARG A 219 -13.51 -9.72 -3.44
CA ARG A 219 -12.30 -8.89 -3.26
C ARG A 219 -11.77 -8.29 -4.57
N TYR A 220 -11.90 -8.98 -5.70
CA TYR A 220 -11.26 -8.60 -6.95
C TYR A 220 -12.20 -8.37 -8.12
N TYR A 221 -13.42 -8.91 -8.07
CA TYR A 221 -14.38 -8.75 -9.15
C TYR A 221 -15.46 -7.73 -8.82
N THR A 222 -15.66 -6.84 -9.77
CA THR A 222 -16.73 -5.84 -9.73
C THR A 222 -17.52 -5.84 -11.05
N LYS A 223 -18.78 -5.42 -11.00
CA LYS A 223 -19.60 -5.29 -12.23
C LYS A 223 -20.69 -4.24 -12.12
N ASP A 224 -21.24 -3.88 -13.27
CA ASP A 224 -22.56 -3.27 -13.40
C ASP A 224 -23.46 -4.17 -14.28
N ASP A 225 -24.42 -3.59 -14.98
CA ASP A 225 -25.29 -4.30 -15.94
C ASP A 225 -24.67 -4.55 -17.33
N LYS A 226 -23.49 -3.97 -17.61
CA LYS A 226 -22.84 -4.02 -18.93
C LYS A 226 -21.41 -4.55 -18.92
N LYS A 227 -20.69 -4.39 -17.81
CA LYS A 227 -19.26 -4.67 -17.71
C LYS A 227 -18.91 -5.45 -16.44
N VAL A 228 -17.85 -6.24 -16.53
CA VAL A 228 -17.18 -6.90 -15.41
C VAL A 228 -15.71 -6.48 -15.40
N TYR A 229 -15.18 -6.18 -14.23
CA TYR A 229 -13.77 -5.86 -14.03
C TYR A 229 -13.13 -6.80 -13.01
N PHE A 230 -11.86 -7.09 -13.25
CA PHE A 230 -10.95 -7.69 -12.30
C PHE A 230 -9.92 -6.66 -11.88
N SER A 231 -9.72 -6.48 -10.57
CA SER A 231 -8.80 -5.51 -9.98
C SER A 231 -8.06 -6.16 -8.81
N LYS A 232 -6.77 -6.35 -8.93
CA LYS A 232 -5.92 -6.89 -7.86
C LYS A 232 -4.69 -6.02 -7.69
N GLU A 233 -4.11 -6.01 -6.48
CA GLU A 233 -2.88 -5.29 -6.22
C GLU A 233 -1.79 -5.65 -7.23
N TYR A 234 -0.99 -4.66 -7.61
CA TYR A 234 0.13 -4.79 -8.56
C TYR A 234 -0.24 -5.07 -10.01
N VAL A 235 -1.54 -5.15 -10.35
CA VAL A 235 -2.01 -5.37 -11.73
C VAL A 235 -2.93 -4.25 -12.17
N ASP A 236 -2.87 -3.93 -13.44
CA ASP A 236 -3.81 -3.00 -14.04
C ASP A 236 -5.24 -3.53 -13.97
N ILE A 237 -6.18 -2.61 -13.76
CA ILE A 237 -7.60 -2.95 -13.79
C ILE A 237 -7.96 -3.48 -15.18
N GLN A 238 -8.50 -4.69 -15.21
CA GLN A 238 -8.85 -5.38 -16.46
C GLN A 238 -10.36 -5.45 -16.64
N GLU A 239 -10.86 -4.93 -17.78
CA GLU A 239 -12.22 -5.21 -18.22
C GLU A 239 -12.27 -6.59 -18.86
N LEU A 240 -13.14 -7.50 -18.38
CA LEU A 240 -13.31 -8.81 -18.95
C LEU A 240 -13.97 -8.68 -20.34
N GLN A 241 -13.33 -9.27 -21.36
CA GLN A 241 -13.84 -9.23 -22.71
C GLN A 241 -14.76 -10.40 -23.03
N ASN A 242 -15.82 -10.16 -23.81
CA ASN A 242 -16.76 -11.19 -24.26
C ASN A 242 -17.39 -12.01 -23.11
N VAL A 243 -17.61 -11.38 -21.96
CA VAL A 243 -18.25 -11.97 -20.78
C VAL A 243 -19.79 -11.84 -20.87
N ASP A 244 -20.52 -12.87 -20.47
CA ASP A 244 -21.95 -12.74 -20.23
C ASP A 244 -22.18 -12.11 -18.83
N VAL A 245 -22.26 -10.79 -18.80
CA VAL A 245 -22.35 -10.00 -17.54
C VAL A 245 -23.53 -10.41 -16.69
N LYS A 246 -24.67 -10.80 -17.31
CA LYS A 246 -25.89 -11.16 -16.59
C LYS A 246 -25.70 -12.42 -15.75
N SER A 247 -25.03 -13.43 -16.30
CA SER A 247 -24.78 -14.69 -15.58
C SER A 247 -23.43 -14.73 -14.86
N PHE A 248 -22.62 -13.67 -14.96
CA PHE A 248 -21.31 -13.65 -14.32
C PHE A 248 -21.42 -13.68 -12.80
N GLU A 249 -20.69 -14.58 -12.18
CA GLU A 249 -20.49 -14.71 -10.73
C GLU A 249 -18.98 -14.82 -10.41
N ALA A 250 -18.56 -14.15 -9.34
CA ALA A 250 -17.25 -14.34 -8.74
C ALA A 250 -17.29 -15.57 -7.84
N LEU A 251 -16.25 -16.39 -7.91
CA LEU A 251 -16.16 -17.64 -7.14
C LEU A 251 -15.29 -17.43 -5.92
N HIS A 252 -15.54 -18.21 -4.87
CA HIS A 252 -14.75 -18.27 -3.67
C HIS A 252 -14.41 -19.72 -3.31
N PHE A 253 -13.14 -20.02 -3.02
CA PHE A 253 -12.65 -21.34 -2.65
C PHE A 253 -11.84 -21.28 -1.36
N GLU A 254 -12.32 -21.80 -0.27
CA GLU A 254 -11.69 -21.67 1.05
C GLU A 254 -10.33 -22.39 1.20
N ASN A 255 -10.10 -23.43 0.40
CA ASN A 255 -8.94 -24.32 0.58
C ASN A 255 -7.75 -24.00 -0.34
N ILE A 256 -7.73 -22.83 -0.95
CA ILE A 256 -6.64 -22.36 -1.81
C ILE A 256 -6.30 -20.90 -1.49
N GLU A 257 -5.09 -20.46 -1.80
CA GLU A 257 -4.70 -19.08 -1.55
C GLU A 257 -5.28 -18.10 -2.57
N ASN A 258 -5.37 -18.51 -3.84
CA ASN A 258 -6.03 -17.73 -4.89
C ASN A 258 -7.57 -17.87 -4.83
N LYS A 259 -8.13 -17.83 -3.63
CA LYS A 259 -9.52 -18.18 -3.33
C LYS A 259 -10.58 -17.28 -3.97
N ASP A 260 -10.25 -16.01 -4.21
CA ASP A 260 -11.14 -14.99 -4.77
C ASP A 260 -10.80 -14.60 -6.22
N ASP A 261 -9.82 -15.27 -6.84
CA ASP A 261 -9.32 -14.92 -8.16
C ASP A 261 -10.09 -15.53 -9.32
N PHE A 262 -11.01 -16.44 -9.03
CA PHE A 262 -11.82 -17.10 -10.02
C PHE A 262 -13.17 -16.40 -10.25
N GLY A 263 -13.62 -16.42 -11.49
CA GLY A 263 -14.96 -16.05 -11.90
C GLY A 263 -15.49 -16.98 -12.97
N LYS A 264 -16.79 -17.01 -13.18
CA LYS A 264 -17.40 -17.70 -14.33
C LYS A 264 -18.66 -16.99 -14.80
N ASP A 265 -18.99 -17.19 -16.04
CA ASP A 265 -20.33 -16.94 -16.58
C ASP A 265 -20.92 -18.27 -17.10
N LYS A 266 -22.06 -18.24 -17.76
CA LYS A 266 -22.71 -19.46 -18.30
C LYS A 266 -21.88 -20.18 -19.37
N ASN A 267 -20.86 -19.53 -19.95
CA ASN A 267 -20.10 -20.05 -21.11
C ASN A 267 -18.63 -20.32 -20.75
N LYS A 268 -18.06 -19.57 -19.81
CA LYS A 268 -16.62 -19.46 -19.57
C LYS A 268 -16.24 -19.44 -18.11
N VAL A 269 -15.00 -19.85 -17.85
CA VAL A 269 -14.34 -19.70 -16.54
C VAL A 269 -13.16 -18.74 -16.69
N TYR A 270 -12.90 -17.94 -15.67
CA TYR A 270 -11.85 -16.93 -15.63
C TYR A 270 -10.96 -17.15 -14.40
N LEU A 271 -9.67 -16.89 -14.56
CA LEU A 271 -8.69 -16.78 -13.48
C LEU A 271 -7.91 -15.48 -13.67
N PHE A 272 -7.79 -14.67 -12.63
CA PHE A 272 -7.17 -13.34 -12.70
C PHE A 272 -7.76 -12.43 -13.81
N GLY A 273 -9.05 -12.54 -14.08
CA GLY A 273 -9.71 -11.82 -15.17
C GLY A 273 -9.47 -12.38 -16.57
N LEU A 274 -8.62 -13.39 -16.74
CA LEU A 274 -8.29 -14.03 -18.00
C LEU A 274 -9.15 -15.28 -18.25
N GLU A 275 -9.64 -15.46 -19.47
CA GLU A 275 -10.42 -16.64 -19.86
C GLU A 275 -9.57 -17.92 -19.81
N LEU A 276 -10.06 -18.93 -19.11
CA LEU A 276 -9.50 -20.29 -19.12
C LEU A 276 -10.07 -21.05 -20.32
N LYS A 277 -9.26 -21.18 -21.37
CA LYS A 277 -9.68 -21.89 -22.60
C LYS A 277 -10.00 -23.35 -22.35
N ASP A 278 -10.99 -23.87 -23.05
CA ASP A 278 -11.42 -25.28 -23.06
C ASP A 278 -12.01 -25.81 -21.76
N ILE A 279 -12.12 -24.98 -20.71
CA ILE A 279 -12.73 -25.36 -19.42
C ILE A 279 -14.18 -24.90 -19.39
N LYS A 280 -15.09 -25.84 -19.15
CA LYS A 280 -16.52 -25.57 -19.07
C LYS A 280 -16.92 -25.12 -17.67
N PRO A 281 -17.84 -24.13 -17.53
CA PRO A 281 -18.30 -23.66 -16.23
C PRO A 281 -19.18 -24.66 -15.45
N GLU A 282 -19.77 -25.64 -16.15
CA GLU A 282 -20.59 -26.67 -15.51
C GLU A 282 -19.72 -27.59 -14.65
N LYS A 283 -20.12 -27.75 -13.38
CA LYS A 283 -19.40 -28.57 -12.38
C LYS A 283 -17.90 -28.20 -12.23
N PHE A 284 -17.56 -26.93 -12.54
CA PHE A 284 -16.22 -26.41 -12.31
C PHE A 284 -15.82 -26.50 -10.83
N GLN A 285 -14.63 -27.03 -10.56
CA GLN A 285 -14.07 -27.17 -9.22
C GLN A 285 -12.56 -26.97 -9.25
N VAL A 286 -12.01 -26.29 -8.25
CA VAL A 286 -10.59 -26.30 -7.98
C VAL A 286 -10.26 -27.52 -7.13
N MET A 287 -9.29 -28.32 -7.59
CA MET A 287 -8.93 -29.59 -6.99
C MET A 287 -7.71 -29.47 -6.09
N LYS A 288 -6.72 -28.71 -6.49
CA LYS A 288 -5.46 -28.53 -5.77
C LYS A 288 -4.72 -27.30 -6.29
N GLU A 289 -4.01 -26.61 -5.40
CA GLU A 289 -3.09 -25.53 -5.72
C GLU A 289 -1.70 -25.81 -5.14
N SER A 290 -0.66 -25.36 -5.84
CA SER A 290 0.71 -25.26 -5.36
C SER A 290 1.26 -23.89 -5.75
N ILE A 291 1.38 -22.99 -4.77
CA ILE A 291 1.87 -21.62 -4.97
C ILE A 291 3.34 -21.61 -5.35
N THR A 292 4.14 -22.44 -4.67
CA THR A 292 5.58 -22.52 -4.94
C THR A 292 5.88 -22.96 -6.37
N GLU A 293 5.04 -23.82 -6.94
CA GLU A 293 5.14 -24.29 -8.32
C GLU A 293 4.32 -23.46 -9.31
N LYS A 294 3.52 -22.50 -8.81
CA LYS A 294 2.56 -21.69 -9.60
C LYS A 294 1.62 -22.55 -10.46
N ILE A 295 1.07 -23.58 -9.84
CA ILE A 295 0.22 -24.58 -10.48
C ILE A 295 -1.13 -24.69 -9.78
N ILE A 296 -2.22 -24.69 -10.55
CA ILE A 296 -3.57 -24.99 -10.08
C ILE A 296 -4.14 -26.14 -10.91
N TYR A 297 -4.72 -27.13 -10.24
CA TYR A 297 -5.51 -28.16 -10.89
C TYR A 297 -6.98 -27.86 -10.72
N VAL A 298 -7.69 -27.86 -11.84
CA VAL A 298 -9.14 -27.66 -11.87
C VAL A 298 -9.80 -28.77 -12.66
N ARG A 299 -11.07 -29.00 -12.40
CA ARG A 299 -11.89 -29.87 -13.25
C ARG A 299 -13.19 -29.21 -13.67
N ASP A 300 -13.69 -29.62 -14.81
CA ASP A 300 -15.08 -29.50 -15.20
C ASP A 300 -15.81 -30.86 -14.98
N GLU A 301 -16.97 -31.05 -15.60
CA GLU A 301 -17.72 -32.30 -15.45
C GLU A 301 -16.92 -33.55 -15.83
N ASN A 302 -16.14 -33.49 -16.90
CA ASN A 302 -15.54 -34.66 -17.53
C ASN A 302 -14.00 -34.65 -17.61
N ASN A 303 -13.38 -33.53 -17.32
CA ASN A 303 -11.95 -33.32 -17.61
C ASN A 303 -11.21 -32.75 -16.41
N LEU A 304 -9.95 -33.16 -16.26
CA LEU A 304 -8.98 -32.53 -15.37
C LEU A 304 -8.06 -31.62 -16.21
N PHE A 305 -7.77 -30.45 -15.68
CA PHE A 305 -6.84 -29.49 -16.29
C PHE A 305 -5.76 -29.11 -15.27
N VAL A 306 -4.57 -28.90 -15.76
CA VAL A 306 -3.51 -28.19 -15.04
C VAL A 306 -3.40 -26.80 -15.61
N ILE A 307 -3.28 -25.81 -14.73
CA ILE A 307 -3.11 -24.40 -15.04
C ILE A 307 -1.78 -23.97 -14.46
N PHE A 308 -0.93 -23.40 -15.31
CA PHE A 308 0.24 -22.65 -14.89
C PHE A 308 -0.07 -21.16 -14.94
N TYR A 309 0.33 -20.44 -13.90
CA TYR A 309 0.08 -19.00 -13.83
C TYR A 309 1.31 -18.24 -13.34
N ASP A 310 1.51 -17.05 -13.84
CA ASP A 310 2.40 -16.06 -13.27
C ASP A 310 1.69 -14.72 -13.15
N TYR A 311 1.52 -14.30 -11.91
CA TYR A 311 0.79 -13.08 -11.61
C TYR A 311 1.72 -11.97 -11.08
N PHE A 312 2.93 -12.34 -10.61
CA PHE A 312 3.81 -11.41 -9.89
C PHE A 312 4.92 -10.80 -10.74
N SER A 313 5.20 -11.33 -11.91
CA SER A 313 6.29 -10.86 -12.78
C SER A 313 5.93 -9.68 -13.69
N GLY A 314 4.71 -9.13 -13.57
CA GLY A 314 4.21 -8.08 -14.47
C GLY A 314 3.70 -8.61 -15.82
N PHE A 315 3.83 -9.91 -16.06
CA PHE A 315 3.22 -10.62 -17.18
C PHE A 315 2.04 -11.44 -16.67
N ASN A 316 0.82 -10.98 -16.93
CA ASN A 316 -0.38 -11.76 -16.62
C ASN A 316 -0.44 -12.97 -17.55
N PHE A 317 0.12 -14.09 -17.13
CA PHE A 317 0.14 -15.31 -17.89
C PHE A 317 -0.70 -16.39 -17.22
N VAL A 318 -1.60 -16.99 -17.98
CA VAL A 318 -2.38 -18.16 -17.58
C VAL A 318 -2.44 -19.11 -18.75
N GLU A 319 -1.85 -20.29 -18.63
CA GLU A 319 -1.96 -21.36 -19.61
C GLU A 319 -2.60 -22.58 -18.97
N SER A 320 -3.58 -23.16 -19.65
CA SER A 320 -4.24 -24.38 -19.20
C SER A 320 -4.01 -25.54 -20.16
N LYS A 321 -3.82 -26.74 -19.61
CA LYS A 321 -3.71 -27.96 -20.42
C LYS A 321 -4.52 -29.11 -19.84
N LYS A 322 -5.29 -29.76 -20.71
CA LYS A 322 -6.12 -30.90 -20.35
C LYS A 322 -5.28 -32.16 -20.09
N ILE A 323 -5.55 -32.80 -18.95
CA ILE A 323 -5.00 -34.14 -18.61
C ILE A 323 -6.02 -35.18 -19.06
N LYS A 324 -5.65 -36.01 -20.04
CA LYS A 324 -6.55 -36.98 -20.66
C LYS A 324 -6.67 -38.26 -19.84
N ASN A 325 -7.84 -38.92 -19.91
CA ASN A 325 -8.10 -40.27 -19.39
C ASN A 325 -7.95 -40.43 -17.87
N VAL A 326 -8.20 -39.36 -17.10
CA VAL A 326 -8.12 -39.40 -15.63
C VAL A 326 -9.34 -40.06 -15.03
N ASP A 327 -9.14 -41.03 -14.16
CA ASP A 327 -10.20 -41.63 -13.33
C ASP A 327 -10.30 -40.89 -11.98
N PHE A 328 -11.28 -40.00 -11.87
CA PHE A 328 -11.46 -39.16 -10.66
C PHE A 328 -11.72 -39.94 -9.37
N LYS A 329 -12.27 -41.18 -9.47
CA LYS A 329 -12.58 -42.00 -8.31
C LYS A 329 -11.32 -42.58 -7.63
N THR A 330 -10.27 -42.75 -8.40
CA THR A 330 -9.01 -43.36 -7.93
C THR A 330 -7.84 -42.38 -7.94
N LEU A 331 -8.08 -41.10 -8.31
CA LEU A 331 -7.06 -40.08 -8.39
C LEU A 331 -6.38 -39.81 -7.05
N LYS A 332 -5.04 -39.85 -7.05
CA LYS A 332 -4.19 -39.52 -5.91
C LYS A 332 -3.11 -38.53 -6.31
N TRP A 333 -2.87 -37.58 -5.46
CA TRP A 333 -1.80 -36.60 -5.59
C TRP A 333 -0.52 -37.11 -4.93
N LYS A 334 0.58 -37.26 -5.68
CA LYS A 334 1.89 -37.64 -5.16
C LYS A 334 2.74 -36.42 -4.83
N SER A 335 2.67 -35.39 -5.68
CA SER A 335 3.33 -34.08 -5.50
C SER A 335 2.53 -32.97 -6.19
N ALA A 336 3.10 -31.78 -6.32
CA ALA A 336 2.52 -30.71 -7.13
C ALA A 336 2.50 -31.04 -8.63
N ARG A 337 3.44 -31.88 -9.10
CA ARG A 337 3.62 -32.22 -10.52
C ARG A 337 3.32 -33.69 -10.85
N GLU A 338 2.91 -34.47 -9.89
CA GLU A 338 2.75 -35.90 -10.05
C GLU A 338 1.41 -36.41 -9.49
N LEU A 339 0.62 -37.05 -10.36
CA LEU A 339 -0.66 -37.65 -10.06
C LEU A 339 -0.67 -39.11 -10.45
N GLU A 340 -1.51 -39.90 -9.81
CA GLU A 340 -1.70 -41.32 -10.11
C GLU A 340 -3.16 -41.71 -9.96
N ASP A 341 -3.67 -42.55 -10.87
CA ASP A 341 -4.97 -43.18 -10.77
C ASP A 341 -4.87 -44.70 -11.11
N LYS A 342 -5.99 -45.37 -11.26
CA LYS A 342 -5.98 -46.80 -11.67
C LYS A 342 -5.40 -47.04 -13.07
N ASN A 343 -5.42 -46.04 -13.94
CA ASN A 343 -4.96 -46.16 -15.34
C ASN A 343 -3.46 -45.94 -15.47
N GLY A 344 -2.85 -45.15 -14.58
CA GLY A 344 -1.42 -44.89 -14.66
C GLY A 344 -0.99 -43.68 -13.84
N LYS A 345 0.21 -43.22 -14.16
CA LYS A 345 0.86 -42.05 -13.55
C LYS A 345 0.96 -40.91 -14.56
N TYR A 346 0.68 -39.72 -14.11
CA TYR A 346 0.78 -38.49 -14.88
C TYR A 346 1.86 -37.61 -14.30
N ILE A 347 2.81 -37.17 -15.12
CA ILE A 347 3.89 -36.26 -14.74
C ILE A 347 3.69 -34.98 -15.53
N VAL A 348 3.61 -33.86 -14.84
CA VAL A 348 3.40 -32.53 -15.42
C VAL A 348 4.73 -31.79 -15.43
N ASN A 349 5.21 -31.46 -16.59
CA ASN A 349 6.41 -30.66 -16.85
C ASN A 349 6.04 -29.32 -17.45
N GLY A 350 6.94 -28.35 -17.37
CA GLY A 350 6.80 -27.01 -17.89
C GLY A 350 7.07 -25.96 -16.83
N SER A 351 7.34 -24.77 -17.26
CA SER A 351 7.59 -23.60 -16.40
C SER A 351 7.09 -22.35 -17.10
N VAL A 352 6.43 -21.48 -16.37
CA VAL A 352 6.04 -20.15 -16.86
C VAL A 352 7.27 -19.23 -16.94
N ILE A 353 8.23 -19.42 -16.05
CA ILE A 353 9.42 -18.57 -15.93
C ILE A 353 10.37 -18.78 -17.10
N ASP A 354 10.49 -20.03 -17.57
CA ASP A 354 11.44 -20.42 -18.63
C ASP A 354 10.77 -20.51 -20.02
N GLU A 355 9.53 -20.01 -20.17
CA GLU A 355 8.73 -20.14 -21.40
C GLU A 355 8.57 -21.59 -21.91
N GLU A 356 8.78 -22.57 -21.03
CA GLU A 356 8.61 -23.97 -21.38
C GLU A 356 7.12 -24.33 -21.49
N LYS A 357 6.75 -24.91 -22.62
CA LYS A 357 5.39 -25.40 -22.84
C LYS A 357 5.01 -26.46 -21.83
N ILE A 358 3.77 -26.43 -21.37
CA ILE A 358 3.22 -27.47 -20.52
C ILE A 358 3.25 -28.81 -21.26
N GLU A 359 3.93 -29.80 -20.71
CA GLU A 359 3.95 -31.18 -21.18
C GLU A 359 3.38 -32.11 -20.11
N ILE A 360 2.55 -33.06 -20.57
CA ILE A 360 1.98 -34.08 -19.68
C ILE A 360 2.44 -35.44 -20.18
N LYS A 361 3.28 -36.08 -19.39
CA LYS A 361 3.75 -37.45 -19.65
C LYS A 361 2.86 -38.44 -18.91
N PHE A 362 2.25 -39.36 -19.64
CA PHE A 362 1.48 -40.49 -19.09
C PHE A 362 2.29 -41.77 -19.10
N ILE A 363 2.32 -42.45 -17.96
CA ILE A 363 2.97 -43.76 -17.77
C ILE A 363 1.88 -44.75 -17.36
N LYS A 364 1.53 -45.64 -18.27
CA LYS A 364 0.51 -46.66 -18.05
C LYS A 364 1.01 -47.66 -16.98
N LYS A 365 0.11 -48.09 -16.08
CA LYS A 365 0.37 -49.21 -15.17
C LYS A 365 0.45 -50.52 -15.86
#